data_fcf5e7275f3c90ed74dce4852d130138
#
_entry.id   fcf5e7275f3c90ed74dce4852d130138
#
_cell.length_a   1.000
_cell.length_b   1.000
_cell.length_c   1.000
_cell.angle_alpha   90.00
_cell.angle_beta   90.00
_cell.angle_gamma   90.00
#
_symmetry.space_group_name_H-M   'P 1'
#
loop_
_entity.id
_entity.type
_entity.pdbx_description
1 polymer ?
#
loop_
_entity_poly.entity_id
_entity_poly.type
_entity_poly.pdbx_seq_one_letter_code
_entity_poly.pdbx_strand_id
1 'polypeptide(L)'
;MIDTPCPAFGRRFVVEASNSDPATGHGHERDNQADCEIHATRTATNQRARFFLRRGHWVEVYDDDTKELLAGPFDPDQAAPAYIV
;
A
#
# COMPACT_ATOMS: atom_id res chain seq x y z
N MET A 1 -1.30 4.41 27.29
CA MET A 1 -1.45 4.32 26.78
C MET A 1 -1.30 3.76 26.28
N ILE A 2 -1.09 3.70 26.08
CA ILE A 2 -0.97 3.34 25.52
C ILE A 2 -0.79 2.90 24.81
N ASP A 3 -0.74 2.94 24.58
CA ASP A 3 -0.67 2.67 23.76
C ASP A 3 -0.25 2.35 23.11
N THR A 4 -0.11 2.40 22.95
CA THR A 4 0.29 2.27 22.27
C THR A 4 0.93 1.75 21.87
N PRO A 5 1.09 1.51 21.93
CA PRO A 5 1.92 1.05 21.55
C PRO A 5 2.33 0.69 20.64
N CYS A 6 2.24 0.32 20.57
CA CYS A 6 2.54 -0.12 19.50
C CYS A 6 3.21 0.63 18.74
N PRO A 7 2.84 1.40 18.64
CA PRO A 7 3.42 2.15 17.72
C PRO A 7 4.79 2.37 17.97
N ALA A 8 5.11 2.48 19.02
CA ALA A 8 6.39 2.80 19.22
C ALA A 8 7.18 1.98 18.45
N PHE A 9 6.75 0.98 18.38
CA PHE A 9 7.39 0.22 17.62
C PHE A 9 6.64 0.13 16.47
N GLY A 10 5.55 0.62 16.47
CA GLY A 10 4.72 0.33 15.51
C GLY A 10 4.71 1.21 14.39
N ARG A 11 5.38 0.91 13.41
CA ARG A 11 5.22 1.53 12.14
C ARG A 11 3.88 1.09 11.60
N ARG A 12 3.14 2.01 11.03
CA ARG A 12 1.93 1.68 10.30
C ARG A 12 2.20 1.81 8.82
N PHE A 13 1.49 1.00 8.06
CA PHE A 13 1.67 0.96 6.61
C PHE A 13 0.38 1.39 5.93
N VAL A 14 0.51 2.22 4.91
CA VAL A 14 -0.61 2.62 4.08
C VAL A 14 -0.53 1.83 2.79
N VAL A 15 -1.58 1.10 2.48
CA VAL A 15 -1.70 0.38 1.22
C VAL A 15 -2.61 1.19 0.32
N GLU A 16 -2.09 1.66 -0.80
CA GLU A 16 -2.87 2.39 -1.78
C GLU A 16 -3.05 1.55 -3.02
N ALA A 17 -4.30 1.35 -3.39
CA ALA A 17 -4.65 0.65 -4.61
C ALA A 17 -5.11 1.68 -5.63
N SER A 18 -4.62 1.58 -6.84
CA SER A 18 -4.91 2.52 -7.91
C SER A 18 -5.43 1.80 -9.14
N ASN A 19 -6.20 2.50 -9.94
CA ASN A 19 -6.77 1.92 -11.15
C ASN A 19 -5.80 1.89 -12.32
N SER A 20 -4.76 2.70 -12.26
CA SER A 20 -3.72 2.72 -13.29
C SER A 20 -2.39 3.04 -12.63
N ASP A 21 -1.33 2.95 -13.41
CA ASP A 21 0.02 3.19 -12.91
C ASP A 21 0.12 4.58 -12.30
N PRO A 22 0.38 4.69 -11.01
CA PRO A 22 0.46 6.00 -10.36
C PRO A 22 1.60 6.85 -10.89
N ALA A 23 2.64 6.22 -11.41
CA ALA A 23 3.79 6.97 -11.92
C ALA A 23 3.49 7.63 -13.24
N THR A 24 2.61 7.05 -14.03
CA THR A 24 2.24 7.61 -15.33
C THR A 24 0.80 8.01 -15.39
N GLY A 25 0.06 7.71 -14.34
CA GLY A 25 -1.35 8.08 -14.28
C GLY A 25 -1.48 9.55 -14.30
N HIS A 26 -2.45 10.04 -15.03
CA HIS A 26 -2.63 11.43 -15.14
C HIS A 26 -3.84 11.86 -14.43
N GLY A 27 -3.93 13.06 -14.20
CA GLY A 27 -5.05 13.62 -13.58
C GLY A 27 -4.86 13.61 -12.13
N HIS A 28 -5.91 13.52 -11.42
CA HIS A 28 -5.88 13.67 -10.00
C HIS A 28 -5.75 12.32 -9.34
N GLU A 29 -4.99 12.29 -8.29
CA GLU A 29 -4.81 11.09 -7.53
C GLU A 29 -6.13 10.50 -7.10
N ARG A 30 -7.09 11.34 -6.79
CA ARG A 30 -8.38 10.88 -6.37
C ARG A 30 -9.09 10.07 -7.42
N ASP A 31 -8.95 10.48 -8.67
CA ASP A 31 -9.64 9.80 -9.76
C ASP A 31 -9.02 8.46 -10.05
N ASN A 32 -7.75 8.31 -9.70
CA ASN A 32 -7.04 7.08 -9.93
C ASN A 32 -7.11 6.12 -8.73
N GLN A 33 -7.33 6.66 -7.56
CA GLN A 33 -7.30 5.85 -6.36
C GLN A 33 -8.54 4.98 -6.25
N ALA A 34 -8.35 3.68 -6.09
CA ALA A 34 -9.44 2.74 -5.89
C ALA A 34 -9.72 2.51 -4.42
N ASP A 35 -8.68 2.48 -3.59
CA ASP A 35 -8.85 2.24 -2.16
C ASP A 35 -7.57 2.64 -1.43
N CYS A 36 -7.70 2.81 -0.13
CA CYS A 36 -6.57 3.16 0.73
C CYS A 36 -6.85 2.59 2.12
N GLU A 37 -5.91 1.80 2.63
CA GLU A 37 -6.06 1.15 3.93
C GLU A 37 -4.81 1.36 4.76
N ILE A 38 -4.98 1.40 6.07
CA ILE A 38 -3.86 1.51 7.00
C ILE A 38 -3.79 0.23 7.81
N HIS A 39 -2.62 -0.35 7.88
CA HIS A 39 -2.40 -1.59 8.62
C HIS A 39 -1.21 -1.47 9.55
N ALA A 40 -1.33 -2.13 10.70
CA ALA A 40 -0.30 -2.04 11.73
C ALA A 40 0.80 -3.08 11.59
N THR A 41 0.60 -4.10 10.78
CA THR A 41 1.59 -5.17 10.65
C THR A 41 1.99 -5.39 9.21
N ARG A 42 3.19 -5.92 9.03
CA ARG A 42 3.65 -6.27 7.70
C ARG A 42 2.82 -7.38 7.10
N THR A 43 2.41 -8.34 7.94
CA THR A 43 1.61 -9.46 7.47
C THR A 43 0.30 -8.98 6.87
N ALA A 44 -0.42 -8.15 7.58
CA ALA A 44 -1.69 -7.61 7.08
C ALA A 44 -1.46 -6.76 5.83
N THR A 45 -0.41 -5.96 5.85
CA THR A 45 -0.08 -5.09 4.72
C THR A 45 0.19 -5.94 3.47
N ASN A 46 1.00 -6.97 3.60
CA ASN A 46 1.32 -7.84 2.47
C ASN A 46 0.08 -8.56 1.96
N GLN A 47 -0.78 -9.02 2.84
CA GLN A 47 -2.00 -9.71 2.45
C GLN A 47 -2.92 -8.79 1.66
N ARG A 48 -3.09 -7.57 2.13
CA ARG A 48 -4.00 -6.64 1.45
C ARG A 48 -3.40 -6.15 0.13
N ALA A 49 -2.10 -5.90 0.11
CA ALA A 49 -1.46 -5.49 -1.14
C ALA A 49 -1.65 -6.57 -2.21
N ARG A 50 -1.46 -7.83 -1.85
CA ARG A 50 -1.67 -8.91 -2.79
C ARG A 50 -3.12 -9.05 -3.20
N PHE A 51 -4.03 -8.83 -2.26
CA PHE A 51 -5.46 -8.86 -2.55
C PHE A 51 -5.80 -7.85 -3.65
N PHE A 52 -5.30 -6.62 -3.52
CA PHE A 52 -5.59 -5.61 -4.53
C PHE A 52 -4.92 -5.92 -5.86
N LEU A 53 -3.71 -6.46 -5.83
CA LEU A 53 -3.04 -6.87 -7.07
C LEU A 53 -3.85 -7.93 -7.80
N ARG A 54 -4.39 -8.89 -7.05
CA ARG A 54 -5.20 -9.94 -7.67
C ARG A 54 -6.49 -9.41 -8.25
N ARG A 55 -6.95 -8.28 -7.76
CA ARG A 55 -8.16 -7.65 -8.28
C ARG A 55 -7.86 -6.70 -9.44
N GLY A 56 -6.62 -6.63 -9.86
CA GLY A 56 -6.26 -5.82 -11.01
C GLY A 56 -5.88 -4.39 -10.69
N HIS A 57 -5.56 -4.10 -9.44
CA HIS A 57 -5.17 -2.74 -9.06
C HIS A 57 -3.67 -2.64 -8.94
N TRP A 58 -3.13 -1.48 -9.28
CA TRP A 58 -1.75 -1.13 -8.97
C TRP A 58 -1.68 -0.84 -7.48
N VAL A 59 -0.57 -1.20 -6.86
CA VAL A 59 -0.42 -1.07 -5.40
C VAL A 59 0.86 -0.34 -5.05
N GLU A 60 0.74 0.60 -4.12
CA GLU A 60 1.88 1.24 -3.47
C GLU A 60 1.73 1.09 -1.98
N VAL A 61 2.83 0.98 -1.27
CA VAL A 61 2.83 0.91 0.18
C VAL A 61 3.69 2.03 0.73
N TYR A 62 3.13 2.81 1.63
CA TYR A 62 3.81 3.94 2.23
C TYR A 62 3.91 3.77 3.73
N ASP A 63 4.88 4.45 4.31
CA ASP A 63 4.95 4.60 5.75
C ASP A 63 3.91 5.66 6.16
N ASP A 64 3.03 5.31 7.08
CA ASP A 64 1.96 6.24 7.48
C ASP A 64 2.51 7.48 8.19
N ASP A 65 3.63 7.34 8.84
CA ASP A 65 4.20 8.41 9.63
C ASP A 65 5.02 9.38 8.77
N THR A 66 5.94 8.85 8.00
CA THR A 66 6.83 9.68 7.20
C THR A 66 6.29 9.96 5.80
N LYS A 67 5.30 9.19 5.37
CA LYS A 67 4.73 9.28 4.02
C LYS A 67 5.72 8.85 2.94
N GLU A 68 6.73 8.13 3.35
CA GLU A 68 7.73 7.65 2.43
C GLU A 68 7.23 6.40 1.70
N LEU A 69 7.48 6.32 0.41
CA LEU A 69 7.13 5.13 -0.37
C LEU A 69 8.05 3.99 0.03
N LEU A 70 7.48 2.92 0.55
CA LEU A 70 8.23 1.77 0.98
C LEU A 70 8.32 0.70 -0.09
N ALA A 71 7.30 0.56 -0.90
CA ALA A 71 7.26 -0.46 -1.93
C ALA A 71 6.30 -0.07 -3.05
N GLY A 72 6.62 -0.47 -4.25
CA GLY A 72 5.79 -0.22 -5.41
C GLY A 72 6.24 0.97 -6.22
N PRO A 73 5.46 1.36 -7.21
CA PRO A 73 4.17 0.77 -7.56
C PRO A 73 4.32 -0.61 -8.19
N PHE A 74 3.41 -1.50 -7.83
CA PHE A 74 3.40 -2.84 -8.39
C PHE A 74 2.31 -2.95 -9.45
N ASP A 75 2.70 -3.51 -10.59
CA ASP A 75 1.80 -3.72 -11.71
C ASP A 75 0.99 -4.99 -11.47
N PRO A 76 -0.35 -4.92 -11.50
CA PRO A 76 -1.16 -6.11 -11.26
C PRO A 76 -1.00 -7.18 -12.35
N ASP A 77 -0.45 -6.81 -13.52
CA ASP A 77 -0.22 -7.77 -14.58
C ASP A 77 1.09 -8.51 -14.42
N GLN A 78 1.91 -8.10 -13.48
CA GLN A 78 3.18 -8.76 -13.21
C GLN A 78 3.03 -9.69 -12.01
N ALA A 79 3.93 -10.67 -11.92
CA ALA A 79 3.89 -11.57 -10.77
C ALA A 79 4.17 -10.77 -9.50
N ALA A 80 3.34 -10.98 -8.48
CA ALA A 80 3.53 -10.30 -7.22
C ALA A 80 4.76 -10.85 -6.51
N PRO A 81 5.57 -10.00 -5.88
CA PRO A 81 6.71 -10.50 -5.13
C PRO A 81 6.24 -11.28 -3.90
N ALA A 82 7.12 -12.13 -3.40
CA ALA A 82 6.80 -12.90 -2.21
C ALA A 82 6.56 -12.00 -1.01
N TYR A 83 7.35 -10.95 -0.91
CA TYR A 83 7.19 -9.98 0.17
C TYR A 83 7.07 -8.59 -0.45
N ILE A 84 6.08 -7.88 -0.05
CA ILE A 84 5.87 -6.52 -0.54
C ILE A 84 6.57 -5.54 0.39
N VAL A 85 6.45 -5.74 1.66
CA VAL A 85 7.20 -4.95 2.64
C VAL A 85 7.80 -5.80 3.74
#